data_cbc7c4b8a20198ffe0f25e88be13daa2
#
_entry.id   cbc7c4b8a20198ffe0f25e88be13daa2
#
_cell.length_a   1.000
_cell.length_b   1.000
_cell.length_c   1.000
_cell.angle_alpha   90.00
_cell.angle_beta   90.00
_cell.angle_gamma   90.00
#
_symmetry.space_group_name_H-M   'P 1'
#
loop_
_entity.id
_entity.type
_entity.pdbx_description
1 polymer ?
#
loop_
_entity_poly.entity_id
_entity_poly.type
_entity_poly.pdbx_seq_one_letter_code
_entity_poly.pdbx_strand_id
1 'polypeptide(L)'
;LVGSVEDDFDFMVKQFENCKVSAYELNLSCPHVAKVGLEVGDDVELVKKIVKKVKSLTDVPVIAKVGLGTTNYLDTVSAACDAGADGITAINTIRAMAIDVETRKPILSNKIGGLSGTPIKPIAVRCVYEISSKFDVPIIGCGGISTWQDAVEFILAGACAVQFGSVLGEHWIEVFDEINNGIQNYMEQKGYSSIGEMVG
;
A
#
# COMPACT_ATOMS: atom_id res chain seq x y z
N LEU A 1 8.57 -4.25 5.41
CA LEU A 1 10.00 -4.21 5.10
C LEU A 1 10.25 -3.09 4.08
N VAL A 2 11.37 -2.38 4.21
CA VAL A 2 11.75 -1.25 3.33
C VAL A 2 13.20 -1.43 2.89
N GLY A 3 13.44 -1.56 1.59
CA GLY A 3 14.76 -1.76 1.01
C GLY A 3 14.83 -1.28 -0.44
N SER A 4 16.02 -1.26 -1.00
CA SER A 4 16.27 -0.80 -2.37
C SER A 4 16.83 -1.88 -3.29
N VAL A 5 17.31 -2.96 -2.71
CA VAL A 5 17.87 -4.13 -3.40
C VAL A 5 17.45 -5.42 -2.70
N GLU A 6 17.58 -6.54 -3.37
CA GLU A 6 17.19 -7.88 -2.85
C GLU A 6 17.83 -8.21 -1.50
N ASP A 7 19.10 -7.88 -1.33
CA ASP A 7 19.87 -8.18 -0.12
C ASP A 7 19.35 -7.44 1.12
N ASP A 8 18.76 -6.26 0.95
CA ASP A 8 18.13 -5.51 2.05
C ASP A 8 16.96 -6.32 2.64
N PHE A 9 16.12 -6.89 1.76
CA PHE A 9 14.96 -7.68 2.16
C PHE A 9 15.39 -9.02 2.76
N ASP A 10 16.40 -9.70 2.18
CA ASP A 10 16.98 -10.93 2.72
C ASP A 10 17.48 -10.72 4.14
N PHE A 11 18.25 -9.66 4.36
CA PHE A 11 18.76 -9.30 5.68
C PHE A 11 17.62 -9.08 6.69
N MET A 12 16.61 -8.28 6.31
CA MET A 12 15.49 -7.97 7.22
C MET A 12 14.67 -9.20 7.58
N VAL A 13 14.33 -10.07 6.61
CA VAL A 13 13.57 -11.30 6.89
C VAL A 13 14.31 -12.17 7.90
N LYS A 14 15.63 -12.34 7.74
CA LYS A 14 16.47 -13.10 8.68
C LYS A 14 16.49 -12.51 10.10
N GLN A 15 16.39 -11.18 10.25
CA GLN A 15 16.30 -10.57 11.57
C GLN A 15 14.99 -10.90 12.29
N PHE A 16 13.92 -11.18 11.55
CA PHE A 16 12.61 -11.55 12.09
C PHE A 16 12.38 -13.07 12.19
N GLU A 17 13.38 -13.91 11.85
CA GLU A 17 13.24 -15.39 11.83
C GLU A 17 12.73 -15.97 13.16
N ASN A 18 13.14 -15.38 14.29
CA ASN A 18 12.71 -15.79 15.64
C ASN A 18 11.47 -15.03 16.13
N CYS A 19 10.87 -14.16 15.32
CA CYS A 19 9.68 -13.41 15.65
C CYS A 19 8.43 -14.10 15.09
N LYS A 20 7.33 -14.08 15.86
CA LYS A 20 6.03 -14.56 15.36
C LYS A 20 5.38 -13.47 14.50
N VAL A 21 5.85 -13.33 13.26
CA VAL A 21 5.22 -12.44 12.28
C VAL A 21 4.10 -13.18 11.55
N SER A 22 3.00 -12.49 11.26
CA SER A 22 1.85 -13.06 10.53
C SER A 22 1.95 -12.87 9.03
N ALA A 23 2.67 -11.86 8.56
CA ALA A 23 2.92 -11.55 7.16
C ALA A 23 4.07 -10.56 7.02
N TYR A 24 4.65 -10.46 5.83
CA TYR A 24 5.57 -9.40 5.45
C TYR A 24 4.95 -8.50 4.39
N GLU A 25 4.90 -7.18 4.63
CA GLU A 25 4.59 -6.21 3.59
C GLU A 25 5.90 -5.60 3.05
N LEU A 26 6.10 -5.70 1.74
CA LEU A 26 7.27 -5.18 1.03
C LEU A 26 6.94 -3.81 0.47
N ASN A 27 7.58 -2.76 0.97
CA ASN A 27 7.43 -1.42 0.43
C ASN A 27 8.30 -1.26 -0.84
N LEU A 28 7.64 -1.32 -2.00
CA LEU A 28 8.29 -1.19 -3.30
C LEU A 28 8.40 0.25 -3.81
N SER A 29 7.96 1.24 -3.02
CA SER A 29 8.06 2.66 -3.36
C SER A 29 9.31 3.33 -2.79
N CYS A 30 10.33 2.55 -2.41
CA CYS A 30 11.61 3.07 -1.97
C CYS A 30 12.39 3.64 -3.19
N PRO A 31 13.17 4.73 -3.03
CA PRO A 31 14.01 5.23 -4.12
C PRO A 31 14.98 4.15 -4.63
N HIS A 32 15.06 3.99 -5.95
CA HIS A 32 15.96 3.03 -6.58
C HIS A 32 17.41 3.51 -6.48
N VAL A 33 18.30 2.76 -5.83
CA VAL A 33 19.70 3.16 -5.60
C VAL A 33 20.49 3.35 -6.90
N ALA A 34 20.28 2.46 -7.87
CA ALA A 34 21.03 2.49 -9.14
C ALA A 34 20.44 3.44 -10.19
N LYS A 35 19.19 3.88 -10.03
CA LYS A 35 18.46 4.70 -11.01
C LYS A 35 17.84 5.91 -10.30
N VAL A 36 18.61 6.99 -10.21
CA VAL A 36 18.18 8.23 -9.52
C VAL A 36 16.83 8.73 -10.06
N GLY A 37 15.90 8.98 -9.17
CA GLY A 37 14.57 9.51 -9.49
C GLY A 37 13.48 8.47 -9.77
N LEU A 38 13.84 7.18 -9.81
CA LEU A 38 12.89 6.06 -9.90
C LEU A 38 12.65 5.43 -8.53
N GLU A 39 11.52 4.77 -8.39
CA GLU A 39 11.20 3.87 -7.26
C GLU A 39 11.57 2.42 -7.62
N VAL A 40 11.73 1.56 -6.63
CA VAL A 40 11.95 0.12 -6.84
C VAL A 40 10.82 -0.46 -7.70
N GLY A 41 9.59 -0.03 -7.47
CA GLY A 41 8.41 -0.46 -8.22
C GLY A 41 8.42 -0.07 -9.71
N ASP A 42 9.27 0.86 -10.13
CA ASP A 42 9.44 1.22 -11.54
C ASP A 42 10.30 0.20 -12.32
N ASP A 43 10.99 -0.71 -11.61
CA ASP A 43 11.80 -1.79 -12.20
C ASP A 43 11.12 -3.15 -11.96
N VAL A 44 10.32 -3.57 -12.95
CA VAL A 44 9.50 -4.80 -12.90
C VAL A 44 10.35 -6.05 -12.61
N GLU A 45 11.56 -6.11 -13.16
CA GLU A 45 12.47 -7.24 -12.96
C GLU A 45 13.04 -7.25 -11.53
N LEU A 46 13.33 -6.08 -10.96
CA LEU A 46 13.75 -5.97 -9.57
C LEU A 46 12.61 -6.36 -8.62
N VAL A 47 11.37 -5.92 -8.90
CA VAL A 47 10.18 -6.35 -8.15
C VAL A 47 10.05 -7.88 -8.11
N LYS A 48 10.13 -8.54 -9.28
CA LYS A 48 10.09 -10.02 -9.38
C LYS A 48 11.17 -10.69 -8.54
N LYS A 49 12.39 -10.17 -8.60
CA LYS A 49 13.51 -10.71 -7.83
C LYS A 49 13.29 -10.57 -6.33
N ILE A 50 12.92 -9.37 -5.86
CA ILE A 50 12.66 -9.12 -4.43
C ILE A 50 11.55 -10.02 -3.91
N VAL A 51 10.39 -10.08 -4.59
CA VAL A 51 9.26 -10.90 -4.15
C VAL A 51 9.64 -12.38 -4.12
N LYS A 52 10.24 -12.93 -5.19
CA LYS A 52 10.72 -14.31 -5.24
C LYS A 52 11.72 -14.63 -4.12
N LYS A 53 12.65 -13.69 -3.88
CA LYS A 53 13.65 -13.88 -2.82
C LYS A 53 12.98 -13.98 -1.45
N VAL A 54 12.09 -13.04 -1.10
CA VAL A 54 11.40 -13.07 0.19
C VAL A 54 10.51 -14.31 0.31
N LYS A 55 9.76 -14.69 -0.73
CA LYS A 55 8.95 -15.92 -0.75
C LYS A 55 9.77 -17.18 -0.52
N SER A 56 11.04 -17.21 -0.95
CA SER A 56 11.93 -18.34 -0.70
C SER A 56 12.47 -18.44 0.74
N LEU A 57 12.27 -17.41 1.56
CA LEU A 57 12.80 -17.31 2.92
C LEU A 57 11.74 -17.49 4.00
N THR A 58 10.47 -17.54 3.64
CA THR A 58 9.38 -17.56 4.61
C THR A 58 8.14 -18.28 4.09
N ASP A 59 7.41 -18.92 5.00
CA ASP A 59 6.12 -19.56 4.72
C ASP A 59 4.92 -18.65 5.02
N VAL A 60 5.15 -17.48 5.67
CA VAL A 60 4.06 -16.52 5.94
C VAL A 60 3.74 -15.70 4.69
N PRO A 61 2.53 -15.17 4.58
CA PRO A 61 2.12 -14.34 3.44
C PRO A 61 3.06 -13.17 3.17
N VAL A 62 3.33 -12.91 1.90
CA VAL A 62 4.13 -11.79 1.41
C VAL A 62 3.25 -10.86 0.59
N ILE A 63 3.10 -9.63 1.05
CA ILE A 63 2.24 -8.59 0.48
C ILE A 63 3.13 -7.56 -0.20
N ALA A 64 2.83 -7.22 -1.46
CA ALA A 64 3.56 -6.19 -2.19
C ALA A 64 2.82 -4.84 -2.10
N LYS A 65 3.44 -3.84 -1.45
CA LYS A 65 2.90 -2.48 -1.40
C LYS A 65 3.42 -1.65 -2.56
N VAL A 66 2.48 -1.28 -3.44
CA VAL A 66 2.77 -0.56 -4.69
C VAL A 66 2.48 0.94 -4.56
N GLY A 67 3.21 1.74 -5.31
CA GLY A 67 3.01 3.17 -5.45
C GLY A 67 2.67 3.55 -6.89
N LEU A 68 2.41 4.82 -7.11
CA LEU A 68 2.26 5.42 -8.44
C LEU A 68 3.62 6.04 -8.83
N GLY A 69 4.53 5.21 -9.30
CA GLY A 69 5.83 5.62 -9.83
C GLY A 69 5.74 6.28 -11.21
N THR A 70 6.80 6.17 -11.98
CA THR A 70 6.91 6.74 -13.33
C THR A 70 6.42 5.77 -14.41
N THR A 71 6.33 4.47 -14.08
CA THR A 71 5.83 3.41 -14.97
C THR A 71 4.34 3.11 -14.69
N ASN A 72 3.77 2.23 -15.49
CA ASN A 72 2.41 1.75 -15.24
C ASN A 72 2.41 0.84 -14.00
N TYR A 73 1.81 1.28 -12.91
CA TYR A 73 1.75 0.54 -11.64
C TYR A 73 1.10 -0.85 -11.78
N LEU A 74 0.25 -1.08 -12.78
CA LEU A 74 -0.34 -2.40 -13.04
C LEU A 74 0.72 -3.42 -13.52
N ASP A 75 1.78 -2.96 -14.17
CA ASP A 75 2.90 -3.84 -14.55
C ASP A 75 3.70 -4.27 -13.31
N THR A 76 3.83 -3.37 -12.32
CA THR A 76 4.40 -3.68 -10.99
C THR A 76 3.53 -4.71 -10.26
N VAL A 77 2.20 -4.53 -10.28
CA VAL A 77 1.25 -5.51 -9.69
C VAL A 77 1.38 -6.87 -10.36
N SER A 78 1.37 -6.91 -11.71
CA SER A 78 1.56 -8.15 -12.47
C SER A 78 2.87 -8.84 -12.10
N ALA A 79 3.96 -8.10 -12.03
CA ALA A 79 5.26 -8.63 -11.65
C ALA A 79 5.29 -9.23 -10.24
N ALA A 80 4.63 -8.57 -9.28
CA ALA A 80 4.52 -9.07 -7.92
C ALA A 80 3.69 -10.36 -7.85
N CYS A 81 2.54 -10.41 -8.54
CA CYS A 81 1.70 -11.60 -8.63
C CYS A 81 2.42 -12.77 -9.29
N ASP A 82 3.08 -12.53 -10.45
CA ASP A 82 3.89 -13.54 -11.16
C ASP A 82 5.03 -14.10 -10.30
N ALA A 83 5.53 -13.28 -9.38
CA ALA A 83 6.59 -13.67 -8.45
C ALA A 83 6.08 -14.39 -7.20
N GLY A 84 4.76 -14.52 -7.03
CA GLY A 84 4.11 -15.24 -5.95
C GLY A 84 3.74 -14.39 -4.74
N ALA A 85 3.51 -13.09 -4.90
CA ALA A 85 2.93 -12.27 -3.84
C ALA A 85 1.54 -12.79 -3.46
N ASP A 86 1.26 -12.88 -2.16
CA ASP A 86 -0.03 -13.38 -1.62
C ASP A 86 -1.08 -12.27 -1.48
N GLY A 87 -0.68 -11.01 -1.66
CA GLY A 87 -1.57 -9.85 -1.60
C GLY A 87 -0.89 -8.59 -2.14
N ILE A 88 -1.71 -7.59 -2.43
CA ILE A 88 -1.28 -6.27 -2.89
C ILE A 88 -1.80 -5.20 -1.93
N THR A 89 -0.95 -4.29 -1.46
CA THR A 89 -1.38 -3.05 -0.82
C THR A 89 -1.32 -1.91 -1.82
N ALA A 90 -2.41 -1.24 -2.05
CA ALA A 90 -2.54 -0.11 -2.96
C ALA A 90 -3.25 1.07 -2.27
N ILE A 91 -2.60 2.23 -2.19
CA ILE A 91 -1.33 2.67 -2.76
C ILE A 91 -0.40 3.29 -1.70
N ASN A 92 0.87 3.45 -2.04
CA ASN A 92 1.79 4.28 -1.28
C ASN A 92 1.49 5.79 -1.51
N THR A 93 2.22 6.68 -0.85
CA THR A 93 2.13 8.14 -1.06
C THR A 93 2.43 8.53 -2.50
N ILE A 94 1.90 9.66 -2.94
CA ILE A 94 2.09 10.19 -4.29
C ILE A 94 3.17 11.27 -4.26
N ARG A 95 4.12 11.24 -5.18
CA ARG A 95 5.18 12.24 -5.27
C ARG A 95 4.61 13.64 -5.48
N ALA A 96 4.94 14.56 -4.59
CA ALA A 96 4.46 15.94 -4.60
C ALA A 96 5.52 16.90 -4.08
N MET A 97 5.29 18.19 -4.26
CA MET A 97 6.16 19.28 -3.82
C MET A 97 5.34 20.47 -3.35
N ALA A 98 5.82 21.14 -2.32
CA ALA A 98 5.31 22.45 -1.92
C ALA A 98 6.45 23.47 -1.82
N ILE A 99 6.17 24.72 -2.20
CA ILE A 99 7.11 25.84 -2.17
C ILE A 99 6.56 26.88 -1.20
N ASP A 100 7.38 27.32 -0.26
CA ASP A 100 7.12 28.47 0.57
C ASP A 100 7.29 29.73 -0.29
N VAL A 101 6.22 30.47 -0.48
CA VAL A 101 6.17 31.66 -1.36
C VAL A 101 6.97 32.83 -0.81
N GLU A 102 7.12 32.95 0.51
CA GLU A 102 7.85 34.01 1.17
C GLU A 102 9.36 33.79 1.04
N THR A 103 9.83 32.59 1.35
CA THR A 103 11.25 32.23 1.24
C THR A 103 11.66 31.81 -0.17
N ARG A 104 10.68 31.53 -1.06
CA ARG A 104 10.86 31.05 -2.44
C ARG A 104 11.68 29.76 -2.51
N LYS A 105 11.50 28.88 -1.52
CA LYS A 105 12.24 27.62 -1.41
C LYS A 105 11.27 26.45 -1.20
N PRO A 106 11.67 25.22 -1.62
CA PRO A 106 10.92 24.03 -1.24
C PRO A 106 10.79 23.91 0.28
N ILE A 107 9.59 23.53 0.76
CA ILE A 107 9.35 23.30 2.20
C ILE A 107 10.20 22.12 2.70
N LEU A 108 10.29 21.06 1.92
CA LEU A 108 11.10 19.90 2.26
C LEU A 108 12.55 20.05 1.79
N SER A 109 13.52 19.64 2.62
CA SER A 109 14.93 19.65 2.27
C SER A 109 15.24 18.81 1.02
N ASN A 110 14.53 17.70 0.85
CA ASN A 110 14.63 16.82 -0.33
C ASN A 110 13.83 17.36 -1.54
N LYS A 111 13.22 18.55 -1.44
CA LYS A 111 12.40 19.22 -2.45
C LYS A 111 11.09 18.49 -2.74
N ILE A 112 11.13 17.19 -3.00
CA ILE A 112 9.99 16.34 -3.31
C ILE A 112 9.77 15.38 -2.14
N GLY A 113 8.51 15.13 -1.79
CA GLY A 113 8.09 14.17 -0.77
C GLY A 113 6.83 13.43 -1.17
N GLY A 114 6.32 12.60 -0.27
CA GLY A 114 5.08 11.85 -0.46
C GLY A 114 3.87 12.65 0.02
N LEU A 115 2.92 12.89 -0.86
CA LEU A 115 1.59 13.37 -0.51
C LEU A 115 0.76 12.21 0.05
N SER A 116 0.15 12.41 1.20
CA SER A 116 -0.77 11.48 1.85
C SER A 116 -2.04 12.20 2.35
N GLY A 117 -2.92 11.47 3.02
CA GLY A 117 -4.16 12.01 3.56
C GLY A 117 -5.29 12.08 2.53
N THR A 118 -6.39 12.72 2.93
CA THR A 118 -7.65 12.72 2.16
C THR A 118 -7.53 13.14 0.68
N PRO A 119 -6.60 14.05 0.27
CA PRO A 119 -6.47 14.43 -1.13
C PRO A 119 -6.14 13.29 -2.09
N ILE A 120 -5.49 12.21 -1.62
CA ILE A 120 -5.13 11.09 -2.51
C ILE A 120 -6.21 10.00 -2.58
N LYS A 121 -7.25 10.05 -1.74
CA LYS A 121 -8.29 9.00 -1.66
C LYS A 121 -8.90 8.63 -3.02
N PRO A 122 -9.42 9.57 -3.84
CA PRO A 122 -10.05 9.21 -5.11
C PRO A 122 -9.09 8.53 -6.09
N ILE A 123 -7.80 8.83 -6.00
CA ILE A 123 -6.76 8.19 -6.80
C ILE A 123 -6.54 6.76 -6.31
N ALA A 124 -6.45 6.57 -4.99
CA ALA A 124 -6.24 5.26 -4.37
C ALA A 124 -7.42 4.31 -4.60
N VAL A 125 -8.66 4.80 -4.46
CA VAL A 125 -9.89 4.03 -4.77
C VAL A 125 -9.89 3.56 -6.22
N ARG A 126 -9.58 4.44 -7.18
CA ARG A 126 -9.44 4.07 -8.60
C ARG A 126 -8.41 2.95 -8.79
N CYS A 127 -7.24 3.06 -8.14
CA CYS A 127 -6.19 2.04 -8.27
C CYS A 127 -6.65 0.68 -7.72
N VAL A 128 -7.31 0.65 -6.57
CA VAL A 128 -7.87 -0.59 -6.00
C VAL A 128 -8.88 -1.20 -6.97
N TYR A 129 -9.80 -0.42 -7.51
CA TYR A 129 -10.78 -0.89 -8.49
C TYR A 129 -10.13 -1.46 -9.76
N GLU A 130 -9.12 -0.77 -10.32
CA GLU A 130 -8.41 -1.24 -11.51
C GLU A 130 -7.62 -2.53 -11.26
N ILE A 131 -7.03 -2.70 -10.06
CA ILE A 131 -6.33 -3.93 -9.66
C ILE A 131 -7.35 -5.06 -9.49
N SER A 132 -8.43 -4.85 -8.73
CA SER A 132 -9.48 -5.85 -8.50
C SER A 132 -10.11 -6.33 -9.80
N SER A 133 -10.31 -5.44 -10.77
CA SER A 133 -10.87 -5.78 -12.07
C SER A 133 -9.96 -6.63 -12.96
N LYS A 134 -8.66 -6.73 -12.66
CA LYS A 134 -7.65 -7.36 -13.53
C LYS A 134 -6.91 -8.53 -12.91
N PHE A 135 -6.83 -8.58 -11.58
CA PHE A 135 -6.03 -9.57 -10.88
C PHE A 135 -6.87 -10.25 -9.81
N ASP A 136 -6.78 -11.58 -9.77
CA ASP A 136 -7.36 -12.40 -8.72
C ASP A 136 -6.37 -12.51 -7.55
N VAL A 137 -6.26 -11.45 -6.77
CA VAL A 137 -5.34 -11.35 -5.62
C VAL A 137 -5.99 -10.53 -4.51
N PRO A 138 -5.83 -10.90 -3.23
CA PRO A 138 -6.29 -10.08 -2.10
C PRO A 138 -5.69 -8.67 -2.13
N ILE A 139 -6.53 -7.63 -1.95
CA ILE A 139 -6.10 -6.24 -1.99
C ILE A 139 -6.34 -5.58 -0.65
N ILE A 140 -5.31 -4.92 -0.13
CA ILE A 140 -5.39 -4.02 1.03
C ILE A 140 -5.47 -2.59 0.48
N GLY A 141 -6.62 -1.94 0.67
CA GLY A 141 -6.81 -0.55 0.24
C GLY A 141 -6.09 0.43 1.17
N CYS A 142 -5.27 1.32 0.61
CA CYS A 142 -4.51 2.31 1.36
C CYS A 142 -4.46 3.65 0.63
N GLY A 143 -4.71 4.75 1.35
CA GLY A 143 -4.54 6.12 0.85
C GLY A 143 -5.73 7.03 1.11
N GLY A 144 -5.60 7.90 2.10
CA GLY A 144 -6.58 8.94 2.41
C GLY A 144 -7.83 8.50 3.15
N ILE A 145 -7.82 7.30 3.74
CA ILE A 145 -8.90 6.82 4.61
C ILE A 145 -8.83 7.59 5.93
N SER A 146 -9.91 8.24 6.30
CA SER A 146 -10.07 8.98 7.56
C SER A 146 -11.36 8.67 8.30
N THR A 147 -12.35 8.09 7.61
CA THR A 147 -13.65 7.72 8.16
C THR A 147 -14.02 6.30 7.78
N TRP A 148 -15.03 5.72 8.45
CA TRP A 148 -15.55 4.41 8.09
C TRP A 148 -16.18 4.40 6.68
N GLN A 149 -16.75 5.53 6.24
CA GLN A 149 -17.29 5.66 4.88
C GLN A 149 -16.17 5.51 3.82
N ASP A 150 -15.00 6.11 4.10
CA ASP A 150 -13.86 5.95 3.21
C ASP A 150 -13.42 4.47 3.15
N ALA A 151 -13.38 3.79 4.31
CA ALA A 151 -13.02 2.37 4.36
C ALA A 151 -14.01 1.51 3.56
N VAL A 152 -15.32 1.76 3.71
CA VAL A 152 -16.37 1.07 2.94
C VAL A 152 -16.20 1.33 1.43
N GLU A 153 -15.88 2.56 1.01
CA GLU A 153 -15.62 2.90 -0.39
C GLU A 153 -14.50 2.04 -0.98
N PHE A 154 -13.40 1.82 -0.23
CA PHE A 154 -12.32 0.93 -0.67
C PHE A 154 -12.75 -0.53 -0.76
N ILE A 155 -13.55 -1.02 0.20
CA ILE A 155 -14.07 -2.39 0.18
C ILE A 155 -14.97 -2.60 -1.04
N LEU A 156 -15.88 -1.67 -1.31
CA LEU A 156 -16.75 -1.71 -2.48
C LEU A 156 -15.96 -1.60 -3.81
N ALA A 157 -14.77 -1.00 -3.78
CA ALA A 157 -13.87 -0.95 -4.93
C ALA A 157 -13.07 -2.25 -5.14
N GLY A 158 -13.14 -3.22 -4.22
CA GLY A 158 -12.47 -4.51 -4.35
C GLY A 158 -11.43 -4.82 -3.28
N ALA A 159 -11.25 -3.98 -2.26
CA ALA A 159 -10.34 -4.27 -1.16
C ALA A 159 -10.97 -5.25 -0.14
N CYS A 160 -10.21 -6.25 0.30
CA CYS A 160 -10.63 -7.17 1.38
C CYS A 160 -10.27 -6.64 2.78
N ALA A 161 -9.37 -5.66 2.85
CA ALA A 161 -8.96 -4.97 4.07
C ALA A 161 -8.51 -3.55 3.75
N VAL A 162 -8.36 -2.70 4.78
CA VAL A 162 -7.89 -1.33 4.61
C VAL A 162 -6.71 -1.03 5.53
N GLN A 163 -5.84 -0.13 5.08
CA GLN A 163 -4.71 0.38 5.82
C GLN A 163 -4.74 1.91 5.81
N PHE A 164 -4.51 2.54 6.95
CA PHE A 164 -4.48 3.99 7.05
C PHE A 164 -3.34 4.46 7.95
N GLY A 165 -2.83 5.65 7.69
CA GLY A 165 -1.68 6.22 8.38
C GLY A 165 -1.90 7.66 8.81
N SER A 166 -2.14 8.58 7.86
CA SER A 166 -2.19 10.03 8.13
C SER A 166 -3.21 10.42 9.19
N VAL A 167 -4.36 9.75 9.23
CA VAL A 167 -5.44 10.00 10.20
C VAL A 167 -5.00 9.74 11.66
N LEU A 168 -4.00 8.87 11.89
CA LEU A 168 -3.46 8.61 13.23
C LEU A 168 -2.82 9.87 13.86
N GLY A 169 -2.36 10.81 13.03
CA GLY A 169 -1.84 12.10 13.50
C GLY A 169 -2.94 13.04 14.03
N GLU A 170 -4.19 12.80 13.68
CA GLU A 170 -5.34 13.62 14.06
C GLU A 170 -6.21 12.94 15.13
N HIS A 171 -6.43 11.63 15.03
CA HIS A 171 -7.39 10.85 15.82
C HIS A 171 -6.76 9.74 16.69
N TRP A 172 -5.43 9.62 16.70
CA TRP A 172 -4.71 8.57 17.43
C TRP A 172 -5.25 7.17 17.14
N ILE A 173 -5.09 6.24 18.08
CA ILE A 173 -5.49 4.82 17.90
C ILE A 173 -7.00 4.60 17.99
N GLU A 174 -7.75 5.52 18.55
CA GLU A 174 -9.22 5.44 18.68
C GLU A 174 -9.91 5.35 17.30
N VAL A 175 -9.29 5.86 16.27
CA VAL A 175 -9.80 5.76 14.88
C VAL A 175 -9.98 4.32 14.39
N PHE A 176 -9.23 3.35 14.92
CA PHE A 176 -9.45 1.93 14.58
C PHE A 176 -10.82 1.45 15.03
N ASP A 177 -11.23 1.77 16.25
CA ASP A 177 -12.54 1.39 16.79
C ASP A 177 -13.65 2.15 16.05
N GLU A 178 -13.48 3.43 15.77
CA GLU A 178 -14.44 4.23 15.03
C GLU A 178 -14.71 3.66 13.63
N ILE A 179 -13.65 3.34 12.89
CA ILE A 179 -13.76 2.77 11.54
C ILE A 179 -14.37 1.38 11.59
N ASN A 180 -13.91 0.50 12.49
CA ASN A 180 -14.42 -0.87 12.61
C ASN A 180 -15.91 -0.89 13.00
N ASN A 181 -16.31 -0.10 13.99
CA ASN A 181 -17.71 0.03 14.40
C ASN A 181 -18.57 0.60 13.26
N GLY A 182 -18.05 1.56 12.51
CA GLY A 182 -18.76 2.14 11.36
C GLY A 182 -18.98 1.13 10.25
N ILE A 183 -17.97 0.31 9.93
CA ILE A 183 -18.08 -0.79 8.93
C ILE A 183 -19.13 -1.81 9.43
N GLN A 184 -19.03 -2.24 10.69
CA GLN A 184 -19.99 -3.18 11.27
C GLN A 184 -21.44 -2.66 11.18
N ASN A 185 -21.68 -1.43 11.60
CA ASN A 185 -23.02 -0.82 11.52
C ASN A 185 -23.52 -0.74 10.07
N TYR A 186 -22.65 -0.42 9.11
CA TYR A 186 -23.01 -0.40 7.70
C TYR A 186 -23.40 -1.80 7.20
N MET A 187 -22.65 -2.84 7.57
CA MET A 187 -22.94 -4.23 7.22
C MET A 187 -24.30 -4.65 7.76
N GLU A 188 -24.59 -4.38 9.05
CA GLU A 188 -25.88 -4.69 9.69
C GLU A 188 -27.05 -3.97 8.98
N GLN A 189 -26.90 -2.68 8.66
CA GLN A 189 -27.93 -1.89 7.95
C GLN A 189 -28.21 -2.40 6.54
N LYS A 190 -27.19 -2.94 5.86
CA LYS A 190 -27.29 -3.45 4.49
C LYS A 190 -27.56 -4.94 4.40
N GLY A 191 -27.52 -5.66 5.52
CA GLY A 191 -27.76 -7.11 5.57
C GLY A 191 -26.58 -7.96 5.12
N TYR A 192 -25.36 -7.43 5.15
CA TYR A 192 -24.14 -8.19 4.87
C TYR A 192 -23.71 -8.99 6.11
N SER A 193 -23.33 -10.25 5.92
CA SER A 193 -22.81 -11.13 6.98
C SER A 193 -21.28 -11.17 7.05
N SER A 194 -20.60 -10.71 6.00
CA SER A 194 -19.13 -10.64 5.94
C SER A 194 -18.66 -9.50 5.05
N ILE A 195 -17.41 -9.05 5.27
CA ILE A 195 -16.77 -8.08 4.38
C ILE A 195 -16.66 -8.64 2.95
N GLY A 196 -16.42 -9.95 2.79
CA GLY A 196 -16.34 -10.60 1.49
C GLY A 196 -17.60 -10.45 0.61
N GLU A 197 -18.78 -10.30 1.24
CA GLU A 197 -20.04 -10.03 0.51
C GLU A 197 -20.13 -8.58 0.01
N MET A 198 -19.31 -7.68 0.53
CA MET A 198 -19.28 -6.28 0.13
C MET A 198 -18.25 -6.02 -0.98
N VAL A 199 -17.26 -6.90 -1.11
CA VAL A 199 -16.17 -6.72 -2.10
C VAL A 199 -16.77 -6.74 -3.49
N GLY A 200 -16.62 -5.61 -4.20
CA GLY A 200 -17.25 -5.36 -5.50
C GLY A 200 -16.52 -5.87 -6.70
#